data_d58b639ede0c11b9f8c26a58e4cb95aa
#
_entry.id   d58b639ede0c11b9f8c26a58e4cb95aa
#
_cell.length_a   1.000
_cell.length_b   1.000
_cell.length_c   1.000
_cell.angle_alpha   90.00
_cell.angle_beta   90.00
_cell.angle_gamma   90.00
#
_symmetry.space_group_name_H-M   'P 1'
#
loop_
_entity.id
_entity.type
_entity.pdbx_description
1 polymer ?
#
loop_
_entity_poly.entity_id
_entity_poly.type
_entity_poly.pdbx_seq_one_letter_code
_entity_poly.pdbx_strand_id
1 'polypeptide(L)'
;GDKHDDAKVLKGFGGAGVLEVVEDDVGGTYRAVYTVKFAEAVFVLHCFQKKSKRGIATPKEDMDIIHARLKIAEAYVKELRK
;
A
#
# COMPACT_ATOMS: atom_id res chain seq x y z
N GLY A 1 13.61 1.16 3.24
CA GLY A 1 13.76 1.48 1.86
C GLY A 1 13.28 2.86 1.50
N ASP A 2 13.82 3.34 0.43
CA ASP A 2 13.44 4.63 -0.05
C ASP A 2 12.08 4.60 -0.73
N LYS A 3 11.41 5.72 -0.66
CA LYS A 3 10.14 5.89 -1.32
C LYS A 3 10.35 5.96 -2.83
N HIS A 4 9.50 5.27 -3.58
CA HIS A 4 9.50 5.36 -5.03
C HIS A 4 9.15 6.80 -5.44
N ASP A 5 9.80 7.31 -6.49
CA ASP A 5 9.60 8.70 -6.92
C ASP A 5 8.14 9.04 -7.24
N ASP A 6 7.40 8.09 -7.78
CA ASP A 6 6.00 8.30 -8.13
C ASP A 6 5.04 7.87 -7.03
N ALA A 7 5.57 7.52 -5.86
CA ALA A 7 4.72 7.07 -4.76
C ALA A 7 4.04 8.26 -4.09
N LYS A 8 2.79 8.04 -3.72
CA LYS A 8 2.00 9.03 -3.00
C LYS A 8 1.52 8.44 -1.70
N VAL A 9 1.37 9.28 -0.69
CA VAL A 9 0.83 8.85 0.59
C VAL A 9 -0.63 8.46 0.40
N LEU A 10 -0.98 7.25 0.81
CA LEU A 10 -2.36 6.80 0.78
C LEU A 10 -3.07 7.27 2.03
N LYS A 11 -4.18 7.99 1.86
CA LYS A 11 -4.94 8.53 2.97
C LYS A 11 -5.74 7.43 3.67
N GLY A 12 -6.06 7.66 4.93
CA GLY A 12 -6.88 6.73 5.70
C GLY A 12 -6.09 5.81 6.64
N PHE A 13 -4.78 6.04 6.80
CA PHE A 13 -3.93 5.19 7.61
C PHE A 13 -3.21 5.94 8.75
N GLY A 14 -3.67 7.16 9.03
CA GLY A 14 -3.20 7.89 10.20
C GLY A 14 -1.70 8.11 10.29
N GLY A 15 -1.04 8.32 9.16
CA GLY A 15 0.40 8.53 9.17
C GLY A 15 1.23 7.26 9.30
N ALA A 16 0.65 6.12 9.00
CA ALA A 16 1.34 4.83 9.11
C ALA A 16 2.35 4.56 7.99
N GLY A 17 2.71 5.56 7.19
CA GLY A 17 3.69 5.37 6.14
C GLY A 17 3.21 4.43 5.04
N VAL A 18 1.94 4.48 4.70
CA VAL A 18 1.36 3.67 3.63
C VAL A 18 1.39 4.47 2.35
N LEU A 19 2.00 3.91 1.33
CA LEU A 19 2.24 4.58 0.06
C LEU A 19 1.62 3.80 -1.08
N GLU A 20 1.25 4.53 -2.13
CA GLU A 20 0.67 3.94 -3.33
C GLU A 20 1.49 4.34 -4.55
N VAL A 21 1.79 3.37 -5.40
CA VAL A 21 2.39 3.61 -6.71
C VAL A 21 1.36 3.20 -7.76
N VAL A 22 1.16 4.09 -8.73
CA VAL A 22 0.23 3.83 -9.83
C VAL A 22 1.05 3.67 -11.11
N GLU A 23 0.82 2.59 -11.83
CA GLU A 23 1.48 2.31 -13.09
C GLU A 23 0.45 2.12 -14.18
N ASP A 24 0.56 2.88 -15.26
CA ASP A 24 -0.28 2.72 -16.43
C ASP A 24 0.37 1.77 -17.41
N ASP A 25 -0.39 0.85 -17.93
CA ASP A 25 0.07 -0.13 -18.90
C ASP A 25 -1.00 -0.34 -19.96
N VAL A 26 -0.62 -1.02 -21.05
CA VAL A 26 -1.53 -1.30 -22.14
C VAL A 26 -2.77 -2.06 -21.67
N GLY A 27 -2.61 -2.90 -20.66
CA GLY A 27 -3.69 -3.69 -20.10
C GLY A 27 -4.55 -2.98 -19.07
N GLY A 28 -4.19 -1.74 -18.71
CA GLY A 28 -4.92 -0.98 -17.71
C GLY A 28 -4.01 -0.30 -16.70
N THR A 29 -4.60 0.16 -15.62
CA THR A 29 -3.88 0.83 -14.56
C THR A 29 -3.70 -0.11 -13.37
N TYR A 30 -2.46 -0.28 -12.95
CA TYR A 30 -2.13 -1.13 -11.82
C TYR A 30 -1.69 -0.28 -10.64
N ARG A 31 -2.06 -0.70 -9.44
CA ARG A 31 -1.67 -0.01 -8.22
C ARG A 31 -1.00 -0.99 -7.28
N ALA A 32 0.09 -0.53 -6.67
CA ALA A 32 0.77 -1.27 -5.61
C ALA A 32 0.75 -0.42 -4.36
N VAL A 33 0.35 -1.01 -3.25
CA VAL A 33 0.29 -0.32 -1.95
C VAL A 33 1.29 -1.01 -1.01
N TYR A 34 2.14 -0.21 -0.40
CA TYR A 34 3.17 -0.74 0.48
C TYR A 34 3.39 0.19 1.67
N THR A 35 4.06 -0.30 2.68
CA THR A 35 4.39 0.53 3.83
C THR A 35 5.90 0.55 4.06
N VAL A 36 6.39 1.73 4.39
CA VAL A 36 7.79 1.95 4.79
C VAL A 36 7.90 2.26 6.28
N LYS A 37 6.83 2.00 7.02
CA LYS A 37 6.74 2.28 8.45
C LYS A 37 7.81 1.56 9.28
N PHE A 38 8.20 0.37 8.86
CA PHE A 38 9.06 -0.50 9.65
C PHE A 38 10.50 -0.46 9.16
N ALA A 39 11.43 -0.33 10.12
CA ALA A 39 12.86 -0.35 9.80
C ALA A 39 13.32 -1.71 9.28
N GLU A 40 12.62 -2.78 9.67
CA GLU A 40 13.01 -4.14 9.34
C GLU A 40 12.81 -4.51 7.89
N ALA A 41 11.77 -3.99 7.27
CA ALA A 41 11.45 -4.35 5.88
C ALA A 41 10.38 -3.43 5.31
N VAL A 42 10.32 -3.40 3.99
CA VAL A 42 9.22 -2.80 3.27
C VAL A 42 8.21 -3.92 2.99
N PHE A 43 6.96 -3.70 3.38
CA PHE A 43 5.90 -4.68 3.16
C PHE A 43 4.98 -4.22 2.03
N VAL A 44 4.85 -5.04 1.00
CA VAL A 44 3.85 -4.82 -0.03
C VAL A 44 2.53 -5.35 0.51
N LEU A 45 1.58 -4.45 0.69
CA LEU A 45 0.31 -4.79 1.32
C LEU A 45 -0.73 -5.28 0.33
N HIS A 46 -0.73 -4.72 -0.89
CA HIS A 46 -1.76 -5.09 -1.86
C HIS A 46 -1.34 -4.61 -3.24
N CYS A 47 -1.61 -5.42 -4.24
CA CYS A 47 -1.45 -5.03 -5.64
C CYS A 47 -2.77 -5.35 -6.33
N PHE A 48 -3.28 -4.39 -7.09
CA PHE A 48 -4.55 -4.60 -7.78
C PHE A 48 -4.61 -3.77 -9.05
N GLN A 49 -5.44 -4.23 -9.98
CA GLN A 49 -5.70 -3.50 -11.21
C GLN A 49 -6.96 -2.67 -11.01
N LYS A 50 -6.85 -1.39 -11.31
CA LYS A 50 -7.98 -0.50 -11.24
C LYS A 50 -8.64 -0.43 -12.61
N LYS A 51 -9.91 -0.74 -12.66
CA LYS A 51 -10.66 -0.73 -13.90
C LYS A 51 -11.18 0.66 -14.28
N SER A 52 -11.27 1.54 -13.32
CA SER A 52 -11.71 2.91 -13.55
C SER A 52 -10.59 3.71 -14.19
N LYS A 53 -10.92 4.49 -15.20
CA LYS A 53 -9.96 5.30 -15.92
C LYS A 53 -9.60 6.60 -15.21
N ARG A 54 -10.27 6.92 -14.14
CA ARG A 54 -10.00 8.16 -13.43
C ARG A 54 -9.37 7.91 -12.09
N GLY A 55 -8.48 8.81 -11.69
CA GLY A 55 -7.78 8.69 -10.44
C GLY A 55 -8.69 8.89 -9.23
N ILE A 56 -9.59 7.99 -9.06
CA ILE A 56 -10.55 8.02 -7.98
C ILE A 56 -9.96 7.30 -6.78
N ALA A 57 -10.52 7.55 -5.62
CA ALA A 57 -10.10 6.92 -4.38
C ALA A 57 -10.10 5.40 -4.50
N THR A 58 -9.21 4.77 -3.77
CA THR A 58 -9.13 3.31 -3.70
C THR A 58 -10.48 2.73 -3.23
N PRO A 59 -11.01 1.72 -3.93
CA PRO A 59 -12.27 1.11 -3.52
C PRO A 59 -12.23 0.59 -2.10
N LYS A 60 -13.38 0.61 -1.43
CA LYS A 60 -13.47 0.19 -0.04
C LYS A 60 -12.98 -1.25 0.17
N GLU A 61 -13.29 -2.14 -0.77
CA GLU A 61 -12.85 -3.53 -0.68
C GLU A 61 -11.34 -3.63 -0.61
N ASP A 62 -10.66 -2.85 -1.45
CA ASP A 62 -9.21 -2.84 -1.46
C ASP A 62 -8.65 -2.17 -0.20
N MET A 63 -9.31 -1.12 0.26
CA MET A 63 -8.91 -0.47 1.51
C MET A 63 -8.99 -1.43 2.69
N ASP A 64 -10.05 -2.24 2.74
CA ASP A 64 -10.23 -3.21 3.82
C ASP A 64 -9.11 -4.26 3.80
N ILE A 65 -8.71 -4.72 2.61
CA ILE A 65 -7.60 -5.65 2.45
C ILE A 65 -6.31 -5.02 2.93
N ILE A 66 -6.06 -3.77 2.53
CA ILE A 66 -4.84 -3.06 2.93
C ILE A 66 -4.77 -2.90 4.44
N HIS A 67 -5.88 -2.50 5.08
CA HIS A 67 -5.94 -2.37 6.54
C HIS A 67 -5.64 -3.70 7.23
N ALA A 68 -6.24 -4.78 6.76
CA ALA A 68 -6.04 -6.11 7.34
C ALA A 68 -4.57 -6.53 7.23
N ARG A 69 -3.97 -6.31 6.07
CA ARG A 69 -2.59 -6.72 5.84
C ARG A 69 -1.60 -5.85 6.60
N LEU A 70 -1.91 -4.57 6.79
CA LEU A 70 -1.08 -3.70 7.62
C LEU A 70 -1.03 -4.22 9.06
N LYS A 71 -2.15 -4.66 9.59
CA LYS A 71 -2.20 -5.25 10.92
C LYS A 71 -1.37 -6.53 11.01
N ILE A 72 -1.39 -7.34 9.97
CA ILE A 72 -0.57 -8.55 9.91
C ILE A 72 0.92 -8.17 9.92
N ALA A 73 1.30 -7.18 9.13
CA ALA A 73 2.68 -6.71 9.10
C ALA A 73 3.12 -6.17 10.46
N GLU A 74 2.27 -5.41 11.12
CA GLU A 74 2.55 -4.88 12.46
C GLU A 74 2.77 -5.99 13.47
N ALA A 75 1.92 -7.02 13.43
CA ALA A 75 2.06 -8.17 14.33
C ALA A 75 3.34 -8.94 14.05
N TYR A 76 3.68 -9.11 12.78
CA TYR A 76 4.90 -9.80 12.38
C TYR A 76 6.14 -9.08 12.91
N VAL A 77 6.20 -7.76 12.71
CA VAL A 77 7.34 -6.95 13.17
C VAL A 77 7.43 -6.97 14.70
N LYS A 78 6.30 -6.94 15.37
CA LYS A 78 6.28 -7.02 16.83
C LYS A 78 6.91 -8.32 17.32
N GLU A 79 6.64 -9.42 16.64
CA GLU A 79 7.27 -10.70 16.96
C GLU A 79 8.78 -10.66 16.71
N LEU A 80 9.21 -10.03 15.64
CA LEU A 80 10.64 -9.92 15.35
C LEU A 80 11.39 -9.12 16.41
N ARG A 81 10.71 -8.20 17.09
CA ARG A 81 11.33 -7.31 18.08
C ARG A 81 11.37 -7.88 19.50
N LYS A 82 10.82 -9.06 19.70
CA LYS A 82 10.84 -9.69 21.02
C LYS A 82 12.21 -10.16 21.43
#